data_3592ec98b008084c720cf1f8bdc2d02d
#
_entry.id   3592ec98b008084c720cf1f8bdc2d02d
#
_cell.length_a   1.000
_cell.length_b   1.000
_cell.length_c   1.000
_cell.angle_alpha   90.00
_cell.angle_beta   90.00
_cell.angle_gamma   90.00
#
_symmetry.space_group_name_H-M   'P 1'
#
loop_
_entity.id
_entity.type
_entity.pdbx_description
1 polymer ?
#
loop_
_entity_poly.entity_id
_entity_poly.type
_entity_poly.pdbx_seq_one_letter_code
_entity_poly.pdbx_strand_id
1 'polypeptide(L)'
;MPALVETLREVASASDRLPDAAGDVTRALARRVRTRILRDLLPRLASDAPLLLVAVAGPNNVGKSTLFNTLVAADLSPARAEGGLTQQCLAAATPETASGPGREALSARYEVVLLPPGTRAPVTEPGPPGRLFMTSTPTLPPGLVLVDTPDFDSVVRENRVRSEALLVTVDVVVFVVSRHTYQNAALVDVVQQAVGRGRPWVAVYNEAPELQTVRAHLDKLAADVGAPPFARYRSPHDPEVETGRRRLTVEPVDGGPGLAELLEDPERGAALRTAARAAALRDAAAELEDLAAQVLALASEPERLRTRLRHGLAEVGARAALRAVPADVLLEAFRDELDARSPVNRWIRRPFRGLAAALGAVGRKLRASFSPPHPVALEATAAAATDAALRDGVRQLVESLGPELGAWRGDAGTREALAAALGLPTLSALHAPGPLVEDVSLREDRAQLLARCRELVRAHLPGGFEEGAIQALATLVYSVPASAAAVVTVATGGIGHDAVIWVGTLLTTPLMERFVDLLGTGVRGEVVRTWSEKHGGSLGRELEAKLFGSLLQRLDAQVAAAQSAAAAFSRAAGQLEGGHA
;
A
#
# COMPACT_ATOMS: atom_id res chain seq x y z
N MET A 1 3.05 4.94 29.28
CA MET A 1 1.57 5.02 29.35
C MET A 1 1.00 6.30 28.70
N PRO A 2 1.33 7.56 29.11
CA PRO A 2 0.74 8.74 28.46
C PRO A 2 0.97 8.82 26.94
N ALA A 3 2.19 8.51 26.48
CA ALA A 3 2.54 8.51 25.06
C ALA A 3 1.71 7.49 24.26
N LEU A 4 1.46 6.30 24.81
CA LEU A 4 0.63 5.29 24.16
C LEU A 4 -0.83 5.74 24.02
N VAL A 5 -1.39 6.39 25.06
CA VAL A 5 -2.75 6.94 25.03
C VAL A 5 -2.88 8.03 23.95
N GLU A 6 -1.88 8.87 23.80
CA GLU A 6 -1.85 9.92 22.78
C GLU A 6 -1.77 9.33 21.38
N THR A 7 -0.86 8.35 21.16
CA THR A 7 -0.77 7.62 19.89
C THR A 7 -2.09 6.95 19.51
N LEU A 8 -2.78 6.32 20.46
CA LEU A 8 -4.08 5.70 20.19
C LEU A 8 -5.16 6.72 19.81
N ARG A 9 -5.13 7.92 20.41
CA ARG A 9 -6.03 9.02 20.01
C ARG A 9 -5.74 9.52 18.59
N GLU A 10 -4.46 9.67 18.25
CA GLU A 10 -4.05 10.04 16.89
C GLU A 10 -4.51 9.02 15.86
N VAL A 11 -4.33 7.73 16.16
CA VAL A 11 -4.80 6.63 15.30
C VAL A 11 -6.32 6.64 15.15
N ALA A 12 -7.06 6.85 16.24
CA ALA A 12 -8.51 6.97 16.16
C ALA A 12 -8.94 8.15 15.28
N SER A 13 -8.23 9.28 15.35
CA SER A 13 -8.45 10.44 14.47
C SER A 13 -8.04 10.15 13.01
N ALA A 14 -6.93 9.46 12.79
CA ALA A 14 -6.49 9.06 11.46
C ALA A 14 -7.46 8.08 10.78
N SER A 15 -8.11 7.21 11.56
CA SER A 15 -9.13 6.28 11.07
C SER A 15 -10.38 6.98 10.50
N ASP A 16 -10.64 8.23 10.88
CA ASP A 16 -11.72 9.05 10.30
C ASP A 16 -11.29 9.74 8.99
N ARG A 17 -9.99 9.87 8.75
CA ARG A 17 -9.40 10.59 7.61
C ARG A 17 -8.78 9.65 6.58
N LEU A 18 -9.41 8.52 6.36
CA LEU A 18 -8.96 7.61 5.32
C LEU A 18 -9.03 8.27 3.94
N PRO A 19 -8.13 7.90 3.01
CA PRO A 19 -8.21 8.34 1.63
C PRO A 19 -9.60 8.05 1.02
N ASP A 20 -10.08 8.95 0.17
CA ASP A 20 -11.40 8.79 -0.49
C ASP A 20 -11.52 7.49 -1.29
N ALA A 21 -10.40 6.96 -1.76
CA ALA A 21 -10.29 5.68 -2.43
C ALA A 21 -10.58 4.46 -1.53
N ALA A 22 -10.68 4.62 -0.20
CA ALA A 22 -10.97 3.52 0.71
C ALA A 22 -12.37 2.95 0.44
N GLY A 23 -12.42 1.68 0.07
CA GLY A 23 -13.67 0.94 -0.12
C GLY A 23 -14.39 0.65 1.20
N ASP A 24 -15.62 0.15 1.10
CA ASP A 24 -16.48 -0.12 2.27
C ASP A 24 -15.84 -1.07 3.27
N VAL A 25 -15.08 -2.07 2.82
CA VAL A 25 -14.39 -3.04 3.67
C VAL A 25 -13.34 -2.35 4.54
N THR A 26 -12.46 -1.55 3.93
CA THR A 26 -11.41 -0.81 4.64
C THR A 26 -12.02 0.23 5.60
N ARG A 27 -13.08 0.92 5.19
CA ARG A 27 -13.81 1.87 6.05
C ARG A 27 -14.50 1.16 7.22
N ALA A 28 -15.04 -0.05 7.00
CA ALA A 28 -15.65 -0.85 8.07
C ALA A 28 -14.58 -1.32 9.07
N LEU A 29 -13.42 -1.76 8.59
CA LEU A 29 -12.29 -2.13 9.44
C LEU A 29 -11.80 -0.93 10.26
N ALA A 30 -11.61 0.21 9.63
CA ALA A 30 -11.18 1.44 10.31
C ALA A 30 -12.17 1.88 11.41
N ARG A 31 -13.47 1.85 11.12
CA ARG A 31 -14.52 2.12 12.14
C ARG A 31 -14.46 1.13 13.29
N ARG A 32 -14.23 -0.15 13.01
CA ARG A 32 -14.09 -1.19 14.04
C ARG A 32 -12.87 -0.93 14.92
N VAL A 33 -11.70 -0.70 14.31
CA VAL A 33 -10.45 -0.36 15.01
C VAL A 33 -10.61 0.89 15.86
N ARG A 34 -11.16 1.96 15.29
CA ARG A 34 -11.45 3.21 16.02
C ARG A 34 -12.37 2.98 17.23
N THR A 35 -13.45 2.25 17.03
CA THR A 35 -14.42 1.96 18.11
C THR A 35 -13.74 1.17 19.22
N ARG A 36 -12.91 0.18 18.86
CA ARG A 36 -12.13 -0.59 19.83
C ARG A 36 -11.14 0.30 20.60
N ILE A 37 -10.41 1.16 19.92
CA ILE A 37 -9.49 2.08 20.58
C ILE A 37 -10.23 2.98 21.58
N LEU A 38 -11.30 3.64 21.15
CA LEU A 38 -11.99 4.64 21.95
C LEU A 38 -12.82 4.04 23.09
N ARG A 39 -13.49 2.90 22.87
CA ARG A 39 -14.44 2.32 23.83
C ARG A 39 -13.88 1.19 24.67
N ASP A 40 -12.80 0.54 24.23
CA ASP A 40 -12.20 -0.59 24.92
C ASP A 40 -10.77 -0.25 25.45
N LEU A 41 -9.82 0.05 24.57
CA LEU A 41 -8.43 0.21 24.96
C LEU A 41 -8.17 1.46 25.80
N LEU A 42 -8.65 2.64 25.36
CA LEU A 42 -8.38 3.88 26.07
C LEU A 42 -8.97 3.91 27.49
N PRO A 43 -10.21 3.46 27.73
CA PRO A 43 -10.73 3.36 29.10
C PRO A 43 -9.92 2.44 30.00
N ARG A 44 -9.45 1.30 29.47
CA ARG A 44 -8.62 0.34 30.21
C ARG A 44 -7.24 0.88 30.55
N LEU A 45 -6.64 1.66 29.65
CA LEU A 45 -5.33 2.25 29.83
C LEU A 45 -5.33 3.48 30.73
N ALA A 46 -6.47 4.19 30.79
CA ALA A 46 -6.64 5.39 31.59
C ALA A 46 -7.15 5.12 33.02
N SER A 47 -7.61 3.91 33.32
CA SER A 47 -8.20 3.57 34.64
C SER A 47 -7.16 2.97 35.56
N ASP A 48 -7.17 3.42 36.82
CA ASP A 48 -6.37 2.82 37.91
C ASP A 48 -6.93 1.45 38.33
N ALA A 49 -8.24 1.18 38.07
CA ALA A 49 -8.88 -0.12 38.24
C ALA A 49 -9.09 -0.76 36.86
N PRO A 50 -8.18 -1.64 36.41
CA PRO A 50 -8.24 -2.20 35.06
C PRO A 50 -9.48 -3.08 34.88
N LEU A 51 -10.26 -2.77 33.84
CA LEU A 51 -11.38 -3.58 33.40
C LEU A 51 -10.91 -4.99 33.04
N LEU A 52 -11.59 -6.01 33.58
CA LEU A 52 -11.37 -7.41 33.23
C LEU A 52 -12.69 -8.03 32.75
N LEU A 53 -12.72 -8.43 31.49
CA LEU A 53 -13.85 -9.12 30.86
C LEU A 53 -13.58 -10.62 30.86
N VAL A 54 -14.42 -11.38 31.54
CA VAL A 54 -14.29 -12.84 31.70
C VAL A 54 -15.51 -13.54 31.14
N ALA A 55 -15.33 -14.43 30.17
CA ALA A 55 -16.38 -15.30 29.67
C ALA A 55 -16.36 -16.67 30.37
N VAL A 56 -17.51 -17.16 30.76
CA VAL A 56 -17.72 -18.56 31.15
C VAL A 56 -18.25 -19.29 29.92
N ALA A 57 -17.45 -20.19 29.38
CA ALA A 57 -17.73 -20.87 28.13
C ALA A 57 -17.54 -22.39 28.26
N GLY A 58 -18.13 -23.16 27.37
CA GLY A 58 -18.04 -24.61 27.39
C GLY A 58 -19.17 -25.25 26.57
N PRO A 59 -19.11 -26.58 26.36
CA PRO A 59 -20.14 -27.33 25.68
C PRO A 59 -21.50 -27.29 26.43
N ASN A 60 -22.50 -27.89 25.80
CA ASN A 60 -23.83 -28.01 26.42
C ASN A 60 -23.77 -28.82 27.72
N ASN A 61 -24.60 -28.46 28.70
CA ASN A 61 -24.79 -29.17 29.96
C ASN A 61 -23.55 -29.38 30.86
N VAL A 62 -22.48 -28.58 30.69
CA VAL A 62 -21.30 -28.68 31.56
C VAL A 62 -21.40 -27.82 32.83
N GLY A 63 -22.48 -27.08 33.05
CA GLY A 63 -22.67 -26.25 34.25
C GLY A 63 -22.16 -24.81 34.14
N LYS A 64 -22.05 -24.22 32.93
CA LYS A 64 -21.64 -22.83 32.71
C LYS A 64 -22.46 -21.82 33.50
N SER A 65 -23.80 -21.82 33.30
CA SER A 65 -24.70 -20.90 33.97
C SER A 65 -24.74 -21.12 35.48
N THR A 66 -24.51 -22.36 35.96
CA THR A 66 -24.36 -22.67 37.38
C THR A 66 -23.09 -22.05 37.96
N LEU A 67 -21.95 -22.17 37.23
CA LEU A 67 -20.71 -21.53 37.62
C LEU A 67 -20.85 -20.00 37.62
N PHE A 68 -21.44 -19.45 36.55
CA PHE A 68 -21.70 -18.00 36.45
C PHE A 68 -22.52 -17.52 37.66
N ASN A 69 -23.66 -18.16 37.95
CA ASN A 69 -24.51 -17.83 39.11
C ASN A 69 -23.76 -17.98 40.44
N THR A 70 -22.84 -18.93 40.52
CA THR A 70 -21.99 -19.10 41.71
C THR A 70 -21.05 -17.92 41.89
N LEU A 71 -20.37 -17.49 40.85
CA LEU A 71 -19.43 -16.38 40.90
C LEU A 71 -20.13 -15.03 41.14
N VAL A 72 -21.29 -14.81 40.54
CA VAL A 72 -22.07 -13.58 40.78
C VAL A 72 -22.88 -13.61 42.08
N ALA A 73 -22.87 -14.71 42.80
CA ALA A 73 -23.64 -14.96 44.03
C ALA A 73 -25.17 -14.67 43.89
N ALA A 74 -25.72 -14.80 42.67
CA ALA A 74 -27.12 -14.53 42.37
C ALA A 74 -27.63 -15.47 41.25
N ASP A 75 -28.93 -15.72 41.16
CA ASP A 75 -29.53 -16.57 40.11
C ASP A 75 -29.99 -15.73 38.92
N LEU A 76 -29.00 -15.22 38.16
CA LEU A 76 -29.23 -14.32 37.05
C LEU A 76 -29.40 -15.06 35.71
N SER A 77 -28.72 -16.18 35.54
CA SER A 77 -28.83 -17.03 34.35
C SER A 77 -29.65 -18.29 34.64
N PRO A 78 -30.47 -18.77 33.68
CA PRO A 78 -31.22 -20.00 33.86
C PRO A 78 -30.26 -21.20 33.91
N ALA A 79 -30.19 -21.85 35.08
CA ALA A 79 -29.41 -23.06 35.29
C ALA A 79 -30.39 -24.21 35.57
N ARG A 80 -30.65 -25.09 34.60
CA ARG A 80 -31.50 -26.26 34.71
C ARG A 80 -30.87 -27.47 34.04
N ALA A 81 -31.23 -28.66 34.46
CA ALA A 81 -30.73 -29.91 33.91
C ALA A 81 -31.11 -30.17 32.43
N GLU A 82 -32.10 -29.44 31.90
CA GLU A 82 -32.65 -29.66 30.56
C GLU A 82 -31.78 -29.14 29.40
N GLY A 83 -30.67 -28.47 29.66
CA GLY A 83 -29.67 -28.00 28.70
C GLY A 83 -30.15 -27.12 27.52
N GLY A 84 -29.26 -26.40 26.90
CA GLY A 84 -29.56 -25.60 25.69
C GLY A 84 -30.42 -24.37 25.93
N LEU A 85 -30.60 -23.96 27.19
CA LEU A 85 -31.49 -22.86 27.56
C LEU A 85 -30.89 -21.48 27.27
N THR A 86 -29.59 -21.34 27.32
CA THR A 86 -28.93 -20.04 27.08
C THR A 86 -28.71 -19.84 25.60
N GLN A 87 -29.52 -19.00 24.96
CA GLN A 87 -29.42 -18.66 23.54
C GLN A 87 -28.82 -17.26 23.31
N GLN A 88 -28.69 -16.43 24.34
CA GLN A 88 -28.09 -15.10 24.27
C GLN A 88 -27.09 -14.92 25.42
N CYS A 89 -26.06 -14.09 25.19
CA CYS A 89 -25.09 -13.79 26.23
C CYS A 89 -25.69 -12.93 27.34
N LEU A 90 -25.29 -13.20 28.59
CA LEU A 90 -25.63 -12.40 29.77
C LEU A 90 -24.33 -11.92 30.43
N ALA A 91 -24.14 -10.60 30.55
CA ALA A 91 -23.08 -10.00 31.34
C ALA A 91 -23.60 -9.55 32.73
N ALA A 92 -22.74 -9.66 33.74
CA ALA A 92 -22.95 -9.11 35.07
C ALA A 92 -21.73 -8.32 35.52
N ALA A 93 -21.95 -7.17 36.16
CA ALA A 93 -20.91 -6.30 36.72
C ALA A 93 -21.47 -5.46 37.89
N THR A 94 -20.62 -4.65 38.54
CA THR A 94 -21.14 -3.64 39.49
C THR A 94 -21.96 -2.58 38.75
N PRO A 95 -22.85 -1.83 39.45
CA PRO A 95 -23.65 -0.76 38.85
C PRO A 95 -22.79 0.26 38.07
N GLU A 96 -21.67 0.69 38.64
CA GLU A 96 -20.74 1.65 38.00
C GLU A 96 -20.11 1.05 36.75
N THR A 97 -19.63 -0.20 36.83
CA THR A 97 -19.00 -0.88 35.68
C THR A 97 -20.03 -1.19 34.60
N ALA A 98 -21.26 -1.59 34.98
CA ALA A 98 -22.34 -1.91 34.05
C ALA A 98 -22.90 -0.68 33.31
N SER A 99 -22.93 0.48 33.95
CA SER A 99 -23.37 1.74 33.33
C SER A 99 -22.28 2.52 32.62
N GLY A 100 -21.02 2.22 32.89
CA GLY A 100 -19.81 2.89 32.36
C GLY A 100 -18.89 1.98 31.53
N PRO A 101 -17.63 1.75 31.99
CA PRO A 101 -16.57 1.16 31.17
C PRO A 101 -16.87 -0.26 30.69
N GLY A 102 -17.56 -1.07 31.47
CA GLY A 102 -17.92 -2.44 31.07
C GLY A 102 -18.92 -2.45 29.90
N ARG A 103 -19.93 -1.59 29.97
CA ARG A 103 -20.90 -1.42 28.89
C ARG A 103 -20.21 -0.87 27.63
N GLU A 104 -19.35 0.13 27.78
CA GLU A 104 -18.64 0.74 26.65
C GLU A 104 -17.77 -0.28 25.92
N ALA A 105 -17.01 -1.08 26.65
CA ALA A 105 -16.15 -2.11 26.08
C ALA A 105 -16.96 -3.17 25.30
N LEU A 106 -18.07 -3.65 25.87
CA LEU A 106 -18.95 -4.61 25.18
C LEU A 106 -19.71 -3.96 24.01
N SER A 107 -20.07 -2.68 24.11
CA SER A 107 -20.77 -1.94 23.04
C SER A 107 -19.89 -1.71 21.80
N ALA A 108 -18.58 -1.96 21.90
CA ALA A 108 -17.70 -1.96 20.73
C ALA A 108 -18.10 -3.03 19.70
N ARG A 109 -18.73 -4.12 20.13
CA ARG A 109 -19.07 -5.27 19.28
C ARG A 109 -20.53 -5.75 19.42
N TYR A 110 -21.23 -5.36 20.52
CA TYR A 110 -22.57 -5.84 20.84
C TYR A 110 -23.56 -4.69 21.03
N GLU A 111 -24.82 -4.96 20.69
CA GLU A 111 -25.97 -4.18 21.18
C GLU A 111 -26.20 -4.57 22.62
N VAL A 112 -25.73 -3.76 23.58
CA VAL A 112 -25.85 -4.04 25.01
C VAL A 112 -27.20 -3.55 25.50
N VAL A 113 -28.05 -4.49 25.91
CA VAL A 113 -29.37 -4.23 26.53
C VAL A 113 -29.22 -4.27 28.04
N LEU A 114 -29.32 -3.10 28.68
CA LEU A 114 -29.28 -3.03 30.15
C LEU A 114 -30.59 -3.52 30.75
N LEU A 115 -30.46 -4.42 31.74
CA LEU A 115 -31.56 -4.91 32.55
C LEU A 115 -31.55 -4.22 33.93
N PRO A 116 -32.72 -4.15 34.61
CA PRO A 116 -32.75 -3.72 36.01
C PRO A 116 -31.81 -4.58 36.87
N PRO A 117 -31.27 -4.01 37.97
CA PRO A 117 -30.35 -4.73 38.86
C PRO A 117 -30.97 -6.04 39.37
N GLY A 118 -30.20 -7.13 39.35
CA GLY A 118 -30.60 -8.43 39.83
C GLY A 118 -31.72 -9.12 39.01
N THR A 119 -32.09 -8.58 37.87
CA THR A 119 -33.14 -9.16 37.01
C THR A 119 -32.61 -10.36 36.24
N ARG A 120 -33.35 -11.45 36.25
CA ARG A 120 -33.09 -12.63 35.42
C ARG A 120 -33.27 -12.27 33.93
N ALA A 121 -32.26 -12.53 33.16
CA ALA A 121 -32.27 -12.17 31.73
C ALA A 121 -33.13 -13.13 30.89
N PRO A 122 -33.85 -12.66 29.85
CA PRO A 122 -34.60 -13.50 28.92
C PRO A 122 -33.68 -14.17 27.90
N VAL A 123 -32.61 -14.81 28.37
CA VAL A 123 -31.56 -15.43 27.51
C VAL A 123 -32.02 -16.73 26.85
N THR A 124 -33.17 -17.24 27.23
CA THR A 124 -33.77 -18.46 26.65
C THR A 124 -34.50 -18.21 25.34
N GLU A 125 -34.72 -16.95 24.98
CA GLU A 125 -35.40 -16.59 23.74
C GLU A 125 -34.36 -16.34 22.62
N PRO A 126 -34.66 -16.76 21.39
CA PRO A 126 -33.83 -16.40 20.25
C PRO A 126 -33.73 -14.88 20.07
N GLY A 127 -32.56 -14.38 19.72
CA GLY A 127 -32.37 -12.96 19.46
C GLY A 127 -31.31 -12.69 18.39
N PRO A 128 -31.10 -11.44 17.94
CA PRO A 128 -30.08 -11.12 16.95
C PRO A 128 -28.68 -11.49 17.45
N PRO A 129 -27.78 -11.96 16.58
CA PRO A 129 -26.43 -12.43 16.96
C PRO A 129 -25.59 -11.40 17.71
N GLY A 130 -25.80 -10.13 17.43
CA GLY A 130 -25.06 -9.02 18.05
C GLY A 130 -25.66 -8.51 19.37
N ARG A 131 -26.68 -9.13 19.96
CA ARG A 131 -27.29 -8.68 21.22
C ARG A 131 -26.65 -9.37 22.42
N LEU A 132 -26.43 -8.59 23.50
CA LEU A 132 -25.98 -9.05 24.79
C LEU A 132 -26.78 -8.36 25.87
N PHE A 133 -27.32 -9.13 26.83
CA PHE A 133 -27.94 -8.58 28.01
C PHE A 133 -26.91 -8.27 29.09
N MET A 134 -27.10 -7.16 29.81
CA MET A 134 -26.22 -6.78 30.92
C MET A 134 -27.06 -6.38 32.12
N THR A 135 -26.75 -6.97 33.26
CA THR A 135 -27.36 -6.64 34.55
C THR A 135 -26.28 -6.23 35.55
N SER A 136 -26.70 -5.50 36.59
CA SER A 136 -25.77 -5.14 37.66
C SER A 136 -26.01 -5.95 38.92
N THR A 137 -24.92 -6.25 39.62
CA THR A 137 -24.93 -6.91 40.94
C THR A 137 -23.85 -6.24 41.82
N PRO A 138 -24.15 -6.02 43.13
CA PRO A 138 -23.17 -5.46 44.05
C PRO A 138 -22.14 -6.49 44.55
N THR A 139 -22.27 -7.76 44.19
CA THR A 139 -21.43 -8.84 44.68
C THR A 139 -20.10 -8.94 43.98
N LEU A 140 -20.01 -8.44 42.76
CA LEU A 140 -18.76 -8.41 41.99
C LEU A 140 -17.89 -7.21 42.38
N PRO A 141 -16.54 -7.29 42.23
CA PRO A 141 -15.68 -6.15 42.46
C PRO A 141 -15.74 -5.15 41.28
N PRO A 142 -15.41 -3.87 41.54
CA PRO A 142 -15.31 -2.87 40.48
C PRO A 142 -14.35 -3.30 39.37
N GLY A 143 -14.74 -3.06 38.11
CA GLY A 143 -13.93 -3.39 36.94
C GLY A 143 -14.02 -4.84 36.46
N LEU A 144 -14.67 -5.77 37.20
CA LEU A 144 -14.90 -7.13 36.72
C LEU A 144 -16.26 -7.21 35.99
N VAL A 145 -16.22 -7.79 34.79
CA VAL A 145 -17.43 -8.16 34.01
C VAL A 145 -17.37 -9.64 33.74
N LEU A 146 -18.35 -10.38 34.29
CA LEU A 146 -18.53 -11.80 33.98
C LEU A 146 -19.61 -11.95 32.90
N VAL A 147 -19.36 -12.86 31.93
CA VAL A 147 -20.27 -13.13 30.83
C VAL A 147 -20.58 -14.62 30.75
N ASP A 148 -21.84 -14.98 30.87
CA ASP A 148 -22.34 -16.33 30.57
C ASP A 148 -22.60 -16.44 29.06
N THR A 149 -22.10 -17.49 28.43
CA THR A 149 -22.18 -17.68 26.97
C THR A 149 -23.17 -18.78 26.61
N PRO A 150 -23.83 -18.69 25.45
CA PRO A 150 -24.49 -19.82 24.83
C PRO A 150 -23.53 -21.00 24.58
N ASP A 151 -24.10 -22.16 24.36
CA ASP A 151 -23.35 -23.37 24.03
C ASP A 151 -22.71 -23.24 22.63
N PHE A 152 -21.43 -23.52 22.53
CA PHE A 152 -20.74 -23.44 21.24
C PHE A 152 -20.79 -24.74 20.42
N ASP A 153 -21.16 -25.87 21.04
CA ASP A 153 -21.47 -27.15 20.36
C ASP A 153 -22.96 -27.28 19.99
N SER A 154 -23.73 -26.19 20.13
CA SER A 154 -25.13 -26.14 19.75
C SER A 154 -25.29 -26.44 18.25
N VAL A 155 -26.31 -27.24 17.92
CA VAL A 155 -26.78 -27.49 16.55
C VAL A 155 -27.20 -26.18 15.86
N VAL A 156 -27.50 -25.15 16.64
CA VAL A 156 -27.84 -23.81 16.15
C VAL A 156 -26.57 -23.04 15.80
N ARG A 157 -26.28 -22.92 14.50
CA ARG A 157 -25.11 -22.21 13.96
C ARG A 157 -24.93 -20.79 14.54
N GLU A 158 -26.00 -20.11 14.82
CA GLU A 158 -26.02 -18.77 15.38
C GLU A 158 -25.44 -18.69 16.78
N ASN A 159 -25.64 -19.70 17.63
CA ASN A 159 -25.09 -19.76 18.99
C ASN A 159 -23.58 -19.92 18.95
N ARG A 160 -23.07 -20.71 18.01
CA ARG A 160 -21.64 -20.87 17.78
C ARG A 160 -21.00 -19.54 17.36
N VAL A 161 -21.58 -18.83 16.40
CA VAL A 161 -21.10 -17.51 15.95
C VAL A 161 -21.08 -16.49 17.09
N ARG A 162 -22.10 -16.51 17.98
CA ARG A 162 -22.15 -15.64 19.16
C ARG A 162 -21.02 -15.93 20.14
N SER A 163 -20.84 -17.20 20.46
CA SER A 163 -19.78 -17.62 21.40
C SER A 163 -18.39 -17.30 20.84
N GLU A 164 -18.13 -17.60 19.58
CA GLU A 164 -16.86 -17.27 18.91
C GLU A 164 -16.61 -15.74 18.90
N ALA A 165 -17.62 -14.94 18.59
CA ALA A 165 -17.52 -13.48 18.61
C ALA A 165 -17.22 -12.92 20.01
N LEU A 166 -17.80 -13.53 21.06
CA LEU A 166 -17.54 -13.12 22.42
C LEU A 166 -16.12 -13.47 22.87
N LEU A 167 -15.62 -14.66 22.52
CA LEU A 167 -14.26 -15.09 22.84
C LEU A 167 -13.18 -14.15 22.29
N VAL A 168 -13.47 -13.44 21.22
CA VAL A 168 -12.60 -12.40 20.66
C VAL A 168 -12.64 -11.11 21.48
N THR A 169 -13.73 -10.89 22.23
CA THR A 169 -13.98 -9.63 22.95
C THR A 169 -13.46 -9.66 24.38
N VAL A 170 -13.53 -10.84 25.03
CA VAL A 170 -13.16 -10.99 26.45
C VAL A 170 -11.64 -11.12 26.65
N ASP A 171 -11.20 -10.84 27.86
CA ASP A 171 -9.79 -10.89 28.25
C ASP A 171 -9.34 -12.28 28.69
N VAL A 172 -10.25 -12.96 29.40
CA VAL A 172 -10.03 -14.28 29.97
C VAL A 172 -11.22 -15.16 29.63
N VAL A 173 -10.95 -16.40 29.30
CA VAL A 173 -12.01 -17.41 29.12
C VAL A 173 -11.89 -18.48 30.19
N VAL A 174 -12.97 -18.69 30.95
CA VAL A 174 -13.12 -19.79 31.88
C VAL A 174 -13.85 -20.91 31.16
N PHE A 175 -13.12 -21.93 30.73
CA PHE A 175 -13.69 -23.10 30.08
C PHE A 175 -14.16 -24.13 31.10
N VAL A 176 -15.46 -24.40 31.07
CA VAL A 176 -16.06 -25.44 31.88
C VAL A 176 -16.11 -26.73 31.07
N VAL A 177 -15.57 -27.80 31.61
CA VAL A 177 -15.52 -29.13 31.00
C VAL A 177 -16.00 -30.19 32.00
N SER A 178 -16.38 -31.36 31.50
CA SER A 178 -16.73 -32.53 32.29
C SER A 178 -16.03 -33.78 31.73
N ARG A 179 -16.19 -34.92 32.36
CA ARG A 179 -15.66 -36.21 31.89
C ARG A 179 -16.10 -36.58 30.48
N HIS A 180 -17.22 -36.06 30.00
CA HIS A 180 -17.79 -36.35 28.69
C HIS A 180 -17.36 -35.35 27.62
N THR A 181 -16.84 -34.18 27.99
CA THR A 181 -16.64 -33.05 27.07
C THR A 181 -15.21 -32.57 26.97
N TYR A 182 -14.28 -32.97 27.85
CA TYR A 182 -12.88 -32.50 27.81
C TYR A 182 -12.11 -32.88 26.52
N GLN A 183 -12.61 -33.86 25.75
CA GLN A 183 -12.08 -34.27 24.45
C GLN A 183 -12.96 -33.84 23.26
N ASN A 184 -13.92 -32.96 23.48
CA ASN A 184 -14.77 -32.47 22.42
C ASN A 184 -13.94 -31.63 21.43
N ALA A 185 -13.88 -32.03 20.16
CA ALA A 185 -13.11 -31.34 19.13
C ALA A 185 -13.53 -29.86 18.96
N ALA A 186 -14.82 -29.55 19.04
CA ALA A 186 -15.31 -28.18 18.99
C ALA A 186 -14.82 -27.34 20.18
N LEU A 187 -14.67 -27.95 21.36
CA LEU A 187 -14.06 -27.29 22.51
C LEU A 187 -12.59 -26.97 22.25
N VAL A 188 -11.83 -27.97 21.78
CA VAL A 188 -10.40 -27.79 21.49
C VAL A 188 -10.20 -26.67 20.48
N ASP A 189 -10.96 -26.68 19.36
CA ASP A 189 -10.89 -25.64 18.32
C ASP A 189 -11.15 -24.23 18.89
N VAL A 190 -12.16 -24.08 19.74
CA VAL A 190 -12.54 -22.79 20.34
C VAL A 190 -11.45 -22.31 21.32
N VAL A 191 -10.89 -23.21 22.15
CA VAL A 191 -9.80 -22.88 23.07
C VAL A 191 -8.54 -22.52 22.28
N GLN A 192 -8.21 -23.27 21.22
CA GLN A 192 -7.08 -22.96 20.33
C GLN A 192 -7.20 -21.56 19.69
N GLN A 193 -8.39 -21.16 19.29
CA GLN A 193 -8.63 -19.80 18.76
C GLN A 193 -8.37 -18.71 19.82
N ALA A 194 -8.77 -18.92 21.07
CA ALA A 194 -8.50 -17.99 22.17
C ALA A 194 -6.99 -17.93 22.48
N VAL A 195 -6.34 -19.09 22.56
CA VAL A 195 -4.90 -19.23 22.81
C VAL A 195 -4.08 -18.66 21.66
N GLY A 196 -4.45 -18.90 20.41
CA GLY A 196 -3.78 -18.34 19.21
C GLY A 196 -3.75 -16.80 19.21
N ARG A 197 -4.64 -16.17 19.97
CA ARG A 197 -4.64 -14.71 20.22
C ARG A 197 -3.89 -14.33 21.51
N GLY A 198 -3.19 -15.30 22.12
CA GLY A 198 -2.43 -15.11 23.36
C GLY A 198 -3.29 -14.86 24.59
N ARG A 199 -4.60 -15.14 24.54
CA ARG A 199 -5.50 -14.93 25.69
C ARG A 199 -5.27 -16.00 26.74
N PRO A 200 -5.15 -15.61 28.03
CA PRO A 200 -5.13 -16.58 29.11
C PRO A 200 -6.48 -17.28 29.20
N TRP A 201 -6.44 -18.57 29.44
CA TRP A 201 -7.63 -19.38 29.69
C TRP A 201 -7.51 -20.15 30.99
N VAL A 202 -8.65 -20.38 31.63
CA VAL A 202 -8.76 -21.09 32.89
C VAL A 202 -9.63 -22.32 32.65
N ALA A 203 -9.23 -23.47 33.17
CA ALA A 203 -10.00 -24.70 33.09
C ALA A 203 -10.74 -24.99 34.37
N VAL A 204 -12.06 -25.25 34.28
CA VAL A 204 -12.88 -25.71 35.38
C VAL A 204 -13.47 -27.06 35.01
N TYR A 205 -13.08 -28.11 35.76
CA TYR A 205 -13.59 -29.45 35.56
C TYR A 205 -14.80 -29.65 36.49
N ASN A 206 -15.99 -29.66 35.93
CA ASN A 206 -17.24 -29.86 36.70
C ASN A 206 -17.59 -31.35 36.83
N GLU A 207 -18.36 -31.71 37.83
CA GLU A 207 -18.67 -33.09 38.20
C GLU A 207 -17.40 -33.95 38.32
N ALA A 208 -16.43 -33.39 39.01
CA ALA A 208 -15.07 -33.89 39.05
C ALA A 208 -14.98 -35.24 39.75
N PRO A 209 -14.36 -36.24 39.13
CA PRO A 209 -13.94 -37.46 39.77
C PRO A 209 -12.75 -37.21 40.73
N GLU A 210 -12.04 -38.27 41.07
CA GLU A 210 -10.80 -38.13 41.87
C GLU A 210 -9.78 -37.18 41.24
N LEU A 211 -9.07 -36.45 42.07
CA LEU A 211 -8.12 -35.39 41.67
C LEU A 211 -7.12 -35.85 40.63
N GLN A 212 -6.59 -37.07 40.75
CA GLN A 212 -5.58 -37.60 39.80
C GLN A 212 -6.18 -37.77 38.39
N THR A 213 -7.41 -38.24 38.29
CA THR A 213 -8.15 -38.36 37.03
C THR A 213 -8.40 -36.99 36.40
N VAL A 214 -8.78 -35.99 37.21
CA VAL A 214 -8.94 -34.61 36.75
C VAL A 214 -7.67 -34.04 36.17
N ARG A 215 -6.54 -34.24 36.85
CA ARG A 215 -5.21 -33.81 36.35
C ARG A 215 -4.90 -34.43 35.00
N ALA A 216 -5.02 -35.76 34.88
CA ALA A 216 -4.77 -36.45 33.61
C ALA A 216 -5.65 -35.95 32.44
N HIS A 217 -6.94 -35.68 32.70
CA HIS A 217 -7.83 -35.16 31.69
C HIS A 217 -7.48 -33.73 31.29
N LEU A 218 -7.14 -32.84 32.23
CA LEU A 218 -6.75 -31.47 31.95
C LEU A 218 -5.38 -31.38 31.30
N ASP A 219 -4.43 -32.27 31.64
CA ASP A 219 -3.14 -32.38 30.94
C ASP A 219 -3.34 -32.79 29.46
N LYS A 220 -4.25 -33.74 29.22
CA LYS A 220 -4.61 -34.12 27.86
C LYS A 220 -5.25 -32.97 27.10
N LEU A 221 -6.21 -32.28 27.71
CA LEU A 221 -6.84 -31.10 27.08
C LEU A 221 -5.79 -30.03 26.77
N ALA A 222 -4.84 -29.76 27.67
CA ALA A 222 -3.77 -28.80 27.44
C ALA A 222 -2.87 -29.22 26.27
N ALA A 223 -2.57 -30.52 26.14
CA ALA A 223 -1.80 -31.07 25.03
C ALA A 223 -2.56 -30.95 23.70
N ASP A 224 -3.87 -31.27 23.68
CA ASP A 224 -4.71 -31.16 22.49
C ASP A 224 -4.87 -29.69 22.06
N VAL A 225 -4.94 -28.75 23.00
CA VAL A 225 -4.99 -27.30 22.77
C VAL A 225 -3.62 -26.74 22.28
N GLY A 226 -2.53 -27.35 22.69
CA GLY A 226 -1.16 -26.87 22.43
C GLY A 226 -0.67 -25.79 23.40
N ALA A 227 -1.41 -25.50 24.47
CA ALA A 227 -1.01 -24.54 25.50
C ALA A 227 -1.62 -24.90 26.88
N PRO A 228 -0.88 -24.74 27.98
CA PRO A 228 -1.41 -24.97 29.32
C PRO A 228 -2.43 -23.89 29.72
N PRO A 229 -3.46 -24.23 30.50
CA PRO A 229 -4.30 -23.24 31.13
C PRO A 229 -3.52 -22.40 32.15
N PHE A 230 -3.93 -21.15 32.34
CA PHE A 230 -3.37 -20.26 33.35
C PHE A 230 -3.58 -20.79 34.76
N ALA A 231 -4.76 -21.38 35.03
CA ALA A 231 -5.10 -22.04 36.29
C ALA A 231 -6.10 -23.18 36.01
N ARG A 232 -6.08 -24.17 36.91
CA ARG A 232 -6.94 -25.35 36.83
C ARG A 232 -7.73 -25.51 38.11
N TYR A 233 -9.05 -25.73 37.90
CA TYR A 233 -10.04 -25.91 39.00
C TYR A 233 -10.86 -27.14 38.78
N ARG A 234 -11.44 -27.67 39.89
CA ARG A 234 -12.41 -28.73 39.87
C ARG A 234 -13.63 -28.36 40.71
N SER A 235 -14.77 -28.89 40.37
CA SER A 235 -15.96 -28.87 41.20
C SER A 235 -16.45 -30.30 41.40
N PRO A 236 -16.41 -30.85 42.61
CA PRO A 236 -16.95 -32.17 42.88
C PRO A 236 -18.46 -32.24 42.58
N HIS A 237 -18.91 -33.43 42.23
CA HIS A 237 -20.36 -33.65 42.07
C HIS A 237 -21.10 -33.46 43.39
N ASP A 238 -22.13 -32.61 43.40
CA ASP A 238 -22.96 -32.32 44.56
C ASP A 238 -24.45 -32.30 44.14
N PRO A 239 -25.28 -33.30 44.58
CA PRO A 239 -26.70 -33.34 44.24
C PRO A 239 -27.48 -32.12 44.70
N GLU A 240 -27.05 -31.40 45.74
CA GLU A 240 -27.71 -30.19 46.21
C GLU A 240 -27.52 -29.00 45.24
N VAL A 241 -26.43 -29.00 44.46
CA VAL A 241 -26.20 -28.04 43.40
C VAL A 241 -27.16 -28.27 42.23
N GLU A 242 -27.39 -29.53 41.84
CA GLU A 242 -28.36 -29.88 40.80
C GLU A 242 -29.79 -29.44 41.14
N THR A 243 -30.15 -29.51 42.41
CA THR A 243 -31.49 -29.05 42.90
C THR A 243 -31.53 -27.54 43.15
N GLY A 244 -30.43 -26.80 42.93
CA GLY A 244 -30.32 -25.36 43.20
C GLY A 244 -30.31 -24.97 44.69
N ARG A 245 -30.12 -25.95 45.60
CA ARG A 245 -30.06 -25.71 47.05
C ARG A 245 -28.72 -25.21 47.54
N ARG A 246 -27.64 -25.46 46.72
CA ARG A 246 -26.27 -25.05 47.02
C ARG A 246 -25.61 -24.48 45.78
N ARG A 247 -24.62 -23.60 45.99
CA ARG A 247 -23.72 -23.10 44.94
C ARG A 247 -22.62 -24.10 44.70
N LEU A 248 -21.99 -24.05 43.48
CA LEU A 248 -20.82 -24.87 43.17
C LEU A 248 -19.67 -24.59 44.12
N THR A 249 -19.02 -25.65 44.61
CA THR A 249 -17.73 -25.56 45.29
C THR A 249 -16.66 -25.72 44.25
N VAL A 250 -15.82 -24.69 44.08
CA VAL A 250 -14.73 -24.69 43.05
C VAL A 250 -13.39 -24.67 43.77
N GLU A 251 -12.60 -25.74 43.62
CA GLU A 251 -11.33 -25.96 44.27
C GLU A 251 -10.16 -25.92 43.27
N PRO A 252 -8.98 -25.33 43.64
CA PRO A 252 -7.83 -25.36 42.77
C PRO A 252 -7.27 -26.80 42.69
N VAL A 253 -6.86 -27.22 41.46
CA VAL A 253 -6.27 -28.55 41.19
C VAL A 253 -4.80 -28.61 41.63
N ASP A 254 -4.07 -27.51 41.42
CA ASP A 254 -2.62 -27.43 41.65
C ASP A 254 -2.24 -26.56 42.87
N GLY A 255 -3.24 -26.21 43.69
CA GLY A 255 -3.08 -25.22 44.75
C GLY A 255 -3.20 -23.78 44.23
N GLY A 256 -2.99 -22.82 45.11
CA GLY A 256 -3.12 -21.40 44.77
C GLY A 256 -4.48 -20.80 45.16
N PRO A 257 -4.81 -19.61 44.68
CA PRO A 257 -6.06 -18.91 44.99
C PRO A 257 -7.27 -19.66 44.46
N GLY A 258 -8.44 -19.52 45.13
CA GLY A 258 -9.71 -19.94 44.58
C GLY A 258 -10.07 -19.19 43.30
N LEU A 259 -10.98 -19.72 42.48
CA LEU A 259 -11.36 -19.09 41.20
C LEU A 259 -11.94 -17.67 41.41
N ALA A 260 -12.82 -17.50 42.41
CA ALA A 260 -13.35 -16.19 42.78
C ALA A 260 -12.21 -15.23 43.18
N GLU A 261 -11.30 -15.67 44.06
CA GLU A 261 -10.15 -14.87 44.49
C GLU A 261 -9.23 -14.51 43.30
N LEU A 262 -9.01 -15.42 42.36
CA LEU A 262 -8.18 -15.15 41.15
C LEU A 262 -8.81 -14.05 40.28
N LEU A 263 -10.11 -14.02 40.14
CA LEU A 263 -10.81 -13.06 39.30
C LEU A 263 -11.07 -11.72 40.00
N GLU A 264 -11.38 -11.77 41.30
CA GLU A 264 -11.87 -10.64 42.11
C GLU A 264 -10.73 -9.86 42.79
N ASP A 265 -9.73 -10.55 43.31
CA ASP A 265 -8.61 -9.92 44.02
C ASP A 265 -7.55 -9.39 43.02
N PRO A 266 -7.31 -8.06 42.96
CA PRO A 266 -6.34 -7.48 42.06
C PRO A 266 -4.89 -7.97 42.27
N GLU A 267 -4.49 -8.27 43.51
CA GLU A 267 -3.13 -8.74 43.84
C GLU A 267 -2.96 -10.19 43.44
N ARG A 268 -3.89 -11.07 43.82
CA ARG A 268 -3.85 -12.51 43.49
C ARG A 268 -4.06 -12.76 42.00
N GLY A 269 -4.85 -11.93 41.34
CA GLY A 269 -5.07 -11.96 39.89
C GLY A 269 -4.09 -11.12 39.06
N ALA A 270 -3.06 -10.52 39.65
CA ALA A 270 -2.16 -9.59 38.94
C ALA A 270 -1.53 -10.20 37.68
N ALA A 271 -1.01 -11.42 37.78
CA ALA A 271 -0.40 -12.11 36.64
C ALA A 271 -1.41 -12.42 35.53
N LEU A 272 -2.64 -12.82 35.88
CA LEU A 272 -3.73 -13.05 34.93
C LEU A 272 -4.13 -11.74 34.22
N ARG A 273 -4.27 -10.64 34.95
CA ARG A 273 -4.60 -9.31 34.40
C ARG A 273 -3.51 -8.81 33.47
N THR A 274 -2.22 -9.03 33.84
CA THR A 274 -1.09 -8.68 32.99
C THR A 274 -1.10 -9.47 31.68
N ALA A 275 -1.28 -10.79 31.75
CA ALA A 275 -1.38 -11.66 30.58
C ALA A 275 -2.57 -11.27 29.68
N ALA A 276 -3.72 -11.01 30.29
CA ALA A 276 -4.93 -10.57 29.58
C ALA A 276 -4.74 -9.23 28.87
N ARG A 277 -4.14 -8.26 29.55
CA ARG A 277 -3.81 -6.97 28.98
C ARG A 277 -2.82 -7.10 27.81
N ALA A 278 -1.78 -7.90 27.97
CA ALA A 278 -0.82 -8.17 26.94
C ALA A 278 -1.46 -8.76 25.67
N ALA A 279 -2.39 -9.69 25.85
CA ALA A 279 -3.18 -10.27 24.76
C ALA A 279 -4.06 -9.24 24.06
N ALA A 280 -4.76 -8.38 24.81
CA ALA A 280 -5.62 -7.34 24.24
C ALA A 280 -4.84 -6.33 23.39
N LEU A 281 -3.62 -5.97 23.83
CA LEU A 281 -2.76 -5.05 23.11
C LEU A 281 -2.18 -5.70 21.83
N ARG A 282 -1.75 -6.98 21.89
CA ARG A 282 -1.32 -7.72 20.68
C ARG A 282 -2.42 -7.87 19.64
N ASP A 283 -3.63 -8.20 20.08
CA ASP A 283 -4.81 -8.28 19.20
C ASP A 283 -5.09 -6.93 18.51
N ALA A 284 -4.93 -5.83 19.25
CA ALA A 284 -5.13 -4.49 18.70
C ALA A 284 -4.01 -4.11 17.72
N ALA A 285 -2.77 -4.49 18.02
CA ALA A 285 -1.64 -4.30 17.12
C ALA A 285 -1.86 -5.04 15.79
N ALA A 286 -2.27 -6.30 15.85
CA ALA A 286 -2.58 -7.08 14.65
C ALA A 286 -3.72 -6.46 13.80
N GLU A 287 -4.79 -5.95 14.42
CA GLU A 287 -5.86 -5.25 13.69
C GLU A 287 -5.36 -3.94 13.06
N LEU A 288 -4.42 -3.24 13.71
CA LEU A 288 -3.80 -2.02 13.16
C LEU A 288 -2.87 -2.33 11.99
N GLU A 289 -2.11 -3.43 12.06
CA GLU A 289 -1.27 -3.86 10.95
C GLU A 289 -2.09 -4.27 9.73
N ASP A 290 -3.20 -5.01 9.93
CA ASP A 290 -4.13 -5.34 8.85
C ASP A 290 -4.72 -4.07 8.22
N LEU A 291 -5.12 -3.09 9.03
CA LEU A 291 -5.59 -1.80 8.54
C LEU A 291 -4.49 -1.04 7.78
N ALA A 292 -3.26 -1.03 8.30
CA ALA A 292 -2.11 -0.40 7.64
C ALA A 292 -1.85 -1.03 6.26
N ALA A 293 -1.86 -2.36 6.17
CA ALA A 293 -1.67 -3.09 4.92
C ALA A 293 -2.77 -2.77 3.91
N GLN A 294 -4.04 -2.75 4.34
CA GLN A 294 -5.17 -2.41 3.46
C GLN A 294 -5.10 -0.96 2.98
N VAL A 295 -4.73 -0.02 3.85
CA VAL A 295 -4.59 1.40 3.47
C VAL A 295 -3.39 1.60 2.55
N LEU A 296 -2.27 0.92 2.79
CA LEU A 296 -1.10 0.99 1.91
C LEU A 296 -1.41 0.43 0.51
N ALA A 297 -2.23 -0.61 0.42
CA ALA A 297 -2.66 -1.17 -0.85
C ALA A 297 -3.44 -0.16 -1.72
N LEU A 298 -4.10 0.84 -1.12
CA LEU A 298 -4.78 1.92 -1.85
C LEU A 298 -3.81 2.81 -2.64
N ALA A 299 -2.53 2.84 -2.27
CA ALA A 299 -1.50 3.57 -3.00
C ALA A 299 -1.10 2.88 -4.32
N SER A 300 -1.34 1.59 -4.47
CA SER A 300 -0.81 0.78 -5.57
C SER A 300 -1.32 1.20 -6.95
N GLU A 301 -2.60 1.50 -7.07
CA GLU A 301 -3.21 1.92 -8.35
C GLU A 301 -2.80 3.36 -8.74
N PRO A 302 -2.87 4.37 -7.86
CA PRO A 302 -2.34 5.71 -8.13
C PRO A 302 -0.84 5.70 -8.46
N GLU A 303 -0.02 4.94 -7.73
CA GLU A 303 1.42 4.82 -7.95
C GLU A 303 1.73 4.23 -9.33
N ARG A 304 1.03 3.15 -9.71
CA ARG A 304 1.17 2.53 -11.03
C ARG A 304 0.82 3.51 -12.15
N LEU A 305 -0.29 4.22 -12.03
CA LEU A 305 -0.71 5.21 -13.02
C LEU A 305 0.27 6.37 -13.10
N ARG A 306 0.72 6.89 -11.96
CA ARG A 306 1.74 7.95 -11.86
C ARG A 306 3.03 7.55 -12.58
N THR A 307 3.54 6.37 -12.27
CA THR A 307 4.78 5.85 -12.85
C THR A 307 4.63 5.66 -14.35
N ARG A 308 3.53 5.08 -14.80
CA ARG A 308 3.25 4.87 -16.22
C ARG A 308 3.14 6.19 -16.99
N LEU A 309 2.48 7.18 -16.40
CA LEU A 309 2.32 8.51 -17.00
C LEU A 309 3.67 9.23 -17.12
N ARG A 310 4.47 9.28 -16.04
CA ARG A 310 5.80 9.89 -16.06
C ARG A 310 6.75 9.19 -17.03
N HIS A 311 6.74 7.87 -17.05
CA HIS A 311 7.55 7.10 -17.98
C HIS A 311 7.13 7.37 -19.44
N GLY A 312 5.84 7.35 -19.73
CA GLY A 312 5.30 7.65 -21.05
C GLY A 312 5.66 9.07 -21.53
N LEU A 313 5.55 10.07 -20.66
CA LEU A 313 5.94 11.45 -20.98
C LEU A 313 7.45 11.59 -21.23
N ALA A 314 8.27 10.90 -20.45
CA ALA A 314 9.72 10.87 -20.67
C ALA A 314 10.07 10.21 -22.01
N GLU A 315 9.39 9.12 -22.38
CA GLU A 315 9.57 8.49 -23.70
C GLU A 315 9.12 9.41 -24.86
N VAL A 316 7.99 10.08 -24.70
CA VAL A 316 7.50 11.06 -25.70
C VAL A 316 8.53 12.17 -25.87
N GLY A 317 9.04 12.73 -24.77
CA GLY A 317 10.09 13.74 -24.78
C GLY A 317 11.38 13.25 -25.45
N ALA A 318 11.81 12.03 -25.12
CA ALA A 318 13.00 11.42 -25.70
C ALA A 318 12.86 11.21 -27.21
N ARG A 319 11.74 10.69 -27.68
CA ARG A 319 11.48 10.51 -29.11
C ARG A 319 11.44 11.84 -29.87
N ALA A 320 10.84 12.86 -29.28
CA ALA A 320 10.81 14.20 -29.86
C ALA A 320 12.20 14.84 -29.89
N ALA A 321 12.98 14.72 -28.81
CA ALA A 321 14.36 15.21 -28.74
C ALA A 321 15.26 14.58 -29.80
N LEU A 322 15.04 13.31 -30.16
CA LEU A 322 15.76 12.64 -31.24
C LEU A 322 15.56 13.31 -32.60
N ARG A 323 14.35 13.84 -32.86
CA ARG A 323 14.06 14.56 -34.11
C ARG A 323 14.62 15.99 -34.14
N ALA A 324 14.96 16.53 -32.97
CA ALA A 324 15.53 17.86 -32.80
C ALA A 324 17.07 17.89 -32.86
N VAL A 325 17.75 16.74 -32.98
CA VAL A 325 19.23 16.71 -33.04
C VAL A 325 19.73 17.51 -34.27
N PRO A 326 20.46 18.60 -34.07
CA PRO A 326 20.92 19.42 -35.18
C PRO A 326 22.03 18.67 -35.95
N ALA A 327 21.74 18.23 -37.17
CA ALA A 327 22.71 17.53 -38.02
C ALA A 327 23.95 18.37 -38.37
N ASP A 328 23.78 19.68 -38.39
CA ASP A 328 24.87 20.65 -38.63
C ASP A 328 25.91 20.66 -37.50
N VAL A 329 25.50 20.42 -36.25
CA VAL A 329 26.43 20.35 -35.08
C VAL A 329 27.36 19.15 -35.19
N LEU A 330 26.86 18.00 -35.65
CA LEU A 330 27.67 16.81 -35.88
C LEU A 330 28.70 17.06 -37.00
N LEU A 331 28.26 17.68 -38.09
CA LEU A 331 29.15 18.06 -39.20
C LEU A 331 30.20 19.11 -38.78
N GLU A 332 29.80 20.08 -37.96
CA GLU A 332 30.71 21.08 -37.42
C GLU A 332 31.76 20.44 -36.51
N ALA A 333 31.38 19.55 -35.60
CA ALA A 333 32.31 18.83 -34.75
C ALA A 333 33.30 17.98 -35.55
N PHE A 334 32.83 17.35 -36.61
CA PHE A 334 33.63 16.54 -37.50
C PHE A 334 34.66 17.41 -38.28
N ARG A 335 34.21 18.56 -38.79
CA ARG A 335 35.09 19.53 -39.49
C ARG A 335 36.18 20.06 -38.59
N ASP A 336 35.83 20.41 -37.35
CA ASP A 336 36.78 20.94 -36.38
C ASP A 336 37.85 19.92 -36.01
N GLU A 337 37.48 18.64 -35.86
CA GLU A 337 38.43 17.59 -35.54
C GLU A 337 39.34 17.22 -36.75
N LEU A 338 38.81 17.26 -37.98
CA LEU A 338 39.62 17.10 -39.19
C LEU A 338 40.58 18.25 -39.35
N ASP A 339 40.19 19.49 -39.11
CA ASP A 339 41.05 20.66 -39.14
C ASP A 339 42.14 20.63 -38.05
N ALA A 340 41.85 20.03 -36.88
CA ALA A 340 42.82 19.87 -35.81
C ALA A 340 43.92 18.83 -36.13
N ARG A 341 43.57 17.76 -36.85
CA ARG A 341 44.50 16.65 -37.17
C ARG A 341 45.35 16.86 -38.39
N SER A 342 44.95 17.74 -39.33
CA SER A 342 45.70 17.98 -40.57
C SER A 342 45.81 19.47 -40.87
N PRO A 343 46.92 20.12 -40.46
CA PRO A 343 47.18 21.52 -40.79
C PRO A 343 47.30 21.79 -42.33
N VAL A 344 47.49 20.76 -43.13
CA VAL A 344 47.48 20.82 -44.60
C VAL A 344 46.09 21.18 -45.14
N ASN A 345 45.02 20.86 -44.46
CA ASN A 345 43.65 21.21 -44.86
C ASN A 345 43.42 22.73 -44.95
N ARG A 346 44.17 23.55 -44.20
CA ARG A 346 44.14 25.01 -44.35
C ARG A 346 44.72 25.47 -45.72
N TRP A 347 45.56 24.67 -46.28
CA TRP A 347 46.22 24.97 -47.57
C TRP A 347 45.36 24.57 -48.78
N ILE A 348 44.58 23.48 -48.64
CA ILE A 348 43.63 23.00 -49.67
C ILE A 348 42.46 24.00 -49.86
N ARG A 349 42.15 24.79 -48.87
CA ARG A 349 41.10 25.86 -48.98
C ARG A 349 41.50 26.96 -50.00
N ARG A 350 42.80 27.20 -50.27
CA ARG A 350 43.23 28.24 -51.17
C ARG A 350 42.91 27.98 -52.65
N PRO A 351 43.15 26.80 -53.22
CA PRO A 351 42.80 26.56 -54.63
C PRO A 351 41.33 26.48 -54.89
N PHE A 352 40.50 25.94 -53.92
CA PHE A 352 39.04 25.87 -54.06
C PHE A 352 38.38 27.25 -54.05
N ARG A 353 38.94 28.24 -53.39
CA ARG A 353 38.45 29.62 -53.48
C ARG A 353 38.71 30.19 -54.91
N GLY A 354 39.77 29.82 -55.55
CA GLY A 354 40.06 30.17 -56.93
C GLY A 354 39.17 29.45 -57.95
N LEU A 355 38.90 28.17 -57.73
CA LEU A 355 37.99 27.38 -58.57
C LEU A 355 36.53 27.81 -58.38
N ALA A 356 36.16 28.17 -57.20
CA ALA A 356 34.81 28.75 -56.91
C ALA A 356 34.64 30.13 -57.53
N ALA A 357 35.71 30.90 -57.71
CA ALA A 357 35.68 32.16 -58.39
C ALA A 357 35.68 31.97 -59.95
N ALA A 358 36.37 30.94 -60.48
CA ALA A 358 36.35 30.59 -61.89
C ALA A 358 35.04 29.94 -62.38
N LEU A 359 34.39 29.15 -61.48
CA LEU A 359 33.07 28.60 -61.72
C LEU A 359 31.92 29.61 -61.40
N GLY A 360 32.27 30.81 -61.00
CA GLY A 360 31.30 31.83 -60.54
C GLY A 360 30.32 32.31 -61.59
N ALA A 361 30.52 32.06 -62.86
CA ALA A 361 29.55 32.38 -63.93
C ALA A 361 28.55 31.23 -64.16
N VAL A 362 29.01 29.98 -64.08
CA VAL A 362 28.14 28.78 -64.13
C VAL A 362 27.48 28.51 -62.76
N GLY A 363 28.21 28.80 -61.67
CA GLY A 363 27.71 28.66 -60.30
C GLY A 363 26.61 29.66 -59.93
N ARG A 364 26.52 30.82 -60.58
CA ARG A 364 25.40 31.76 -60.38
C ARG A 364 24.06 31.26 -60.95
N LYS A 365 24.10 30.56 -62.09
CA LYS A 365 22.90 29.93 -62.63
C LYS A 365 22.45 28.71 -61.84
N LEU A 366 23.40 27.92 -61.31
CA LEU A 366 23.11 26.82 -60.39
C LEU A 366 22.72 27.31 -59.00
N ARG A 367 23.27 28.43 -58.51
CA ARG A 367 22.84 29.04 -57.23
C ARG A 367 21.40 29.57 -57.27
N ALA A 368 20.90 30.00 -58.41
CA ALA A 368 19.50 30.44 -58.53
C ALA A 368 18.51 29.28 -58.46
N SER A 369 18.97 28.05 -58.78
CA SER A 369 18.14 26.83 -58.65
C SER A 369 18.38 26.07 -57.34
N PHE A 370 19.48 26.38 -56.63
CA PHE A 370 19.86 25.75 -55.35
C PHE A 370 20.26 26.83 -54.34
N SER A 371 19.29 27.65 -53.94
CA SER A 371 19.45 28.44 -52.72
C SER A 371 19.42 27.47 -51.55
N PRO A 372 20.50 27.31 -50.75
CA PRO A 372 20.40 26.54 -49.55
C PRO A 372 19.33 27.17 -48.67
N PRO A 373 18.43 26.40 -48.07
CA PRO A 373 17.45 26.96 -47.18
C PRO A 373 18.19 27.75 -46.07
N HIS A 374 17.70 28.95 -45.81
CA HIS A 374 18.26 29.82 -44.76
C HIS A 374 18.34 29.03 -43.45
N PRO A 375 19.41 29.19 -42.61
CA PRO A 375 19.53 28.51 -41.33
C PRO A 375 18.26 28.62 -40.47
N VAL A 376 17.62 29.78 -40.50
CA VAL A 376 16.31 30.04 -39.84
C VAL A 376 15.20 29.13 -40.36
N ALA A 377 15.19 28.76 -41.65
CA ALA A 377 14.18 27.87 -42.22
C ALA A 377 14.42 26.39 -41.78
N LEU A 378 15.68 25.98 -41.61
CA LEU A 378 16.03 24.66 -41.10
C LEU A 378 15.67 24.51 -39.60
N GLU A 379 15.94 25.54 -38.79
CA GLU A 379 15.56 25.58 -37.38
C GLU A 379 14.01 25.53 -37.24
N ALA A 380 13.27 26.30 -38.03
CA ALA A 380 11.83 26.30 -38.05
C ALA A 380 11.23 24.91 -38.44
N THR A 381 11.90 24.23 -39.39
CA THR A 381 11.45 22.88 -39.83
C THR A 381 11.74 21.83 -38.74
N ALA A 382 12.88 21.91 -38.05
CA ALA A 382 13.23 21.03 -36.96
C ALA A 382 12.29 21.22 -35.75
N ALA A 383 12.01 22.48 -35.40
CA ALA A 383 11.05 22.81 -34.35
C ALA A 383 9.64 22.29 -34.67
N ALA A 384 9.16 22.47 -35.91
CA ALA A 384 7.87 21.94 -36.36
C ALA A 384 7.83 20.40 -36.31
N ALA A 385 8.92 19.72 -36.71
CA ALA A 385 9.00 18.26 -36.65
C ALA A 385 9.01 17.75 -35.20
N THR A 386 9.67 18.48 -34.29
CA THR A 386 9.68 18.16 -32.85
C THR A 386 8.30 18.34 -32.25
N ASP A 387 7.62 19.45 -32.54
CA ASP A 387 6.25 19.72 -32.06
C ASP A 387 5.26 18.67 -32.60
N ALA A 388 5.35 18.30 -33.86
CA ALA A 388 4.53 17.23 -34.43
C ALA A 388 4.77 15.88 -33.73
N ALA A 389 6.03 15.56 -33.40
CA ALA A 389 6.37 14.35 -32.67
C ALA A 389 5.86 14.34 -31.24
N LEU A 390 5.92 15.50 -30.55
CA LEU A 390 5.35 15.67 -29.21
C LEU A 390 3.83 15.46 -29.23
N ARG A 391 3.12 16.09 -30.18
CA ARG A 391 1.66 15.96 -30.33
C ARG A 391 1.23 14.52 -30.61
N ASP A 392 1.91 13.86 -31.54
CA ASP A 392 1.64 12.46 -31.86
C ASP A 392 1.93 11.53 -30.70
N GLY A 393 3.08 11.71 -30.04
CA GLY A 393 3.45 10.93 -28.85
C GLY A 393 2.47 11.12 -27.69
N VAL A 394 2.03 12.35 -27.40
CA VAL A 394 1.01 12.60 -26.37
C VAL A 394 -0.32 11.97 -26.76
N ARG A 395 -0.73 12.03 -28.03
CA ARG A 395 -1.96 11.37 -28.50
C ARG A 395 -1.90 9.86 -28.24
N GLN A 396 -0.80 9.20 -28.63
CA GLN A 396 -0.61 7.76 -28.37
C GLN A 396 -0.61 7.43 -26.88
N LEU A 397 0.00 8.28 -26.05
CA LEU A 397 -0.01 8.12 -24.61
C LEU A 397 -1.44 8.21 -24.05
N VAL A 398 -2.21 9.22 -24.45
CA VAL A 398 -3.62 9.40 -24.06
C VAL A 398 -4.46 8.18 -24.46
N GLU A 399 -4.30 7.70 -25.70
CA GLU A 399 -5.00 6.49 -26.17
C GLU A 399 -4.62 5.26 -25.35
N SER A 400 -3.33 5.09 -24.99
CA SER A 400 -2.85 3.97 -24.19
C SER A 400 -3.34 3.99 -22.74
N LEU A 401 -3.71 5.16 -22.21
CA LEU A 401 -4.24 5.34 -20.86
C LEU A 401 -5.78 5.27 -20.81
N GLY A 402 -6.46 5.28 -21.95
CA GLY A 402 -7.93 5.18 -22.02
C GLY A 402 -8.51 4.01 -21.21
N PRO A 403 -7.97 2.79 -21.31
CA PRO A 403 -8.42 1.65 -20.50
C PRO A 403 -8.30 1.86 -18.99
N GLU A 404 -7.32 2.64 -18.52
CA GLU A 404 -7.12 2.93 -17.08
C GLU A 404 -8.31 3.72 -16.51
N LEU A 405 -8.92 4.63 -17.29
CA LEU A 405 -10.11 5.36 -16.88
C LEU A 405 -11.31 4.42 -16.61
N GLY A 406 -11.47 3.42 -17.47
CA GLY A 406 -12.52 2.40 -17.29
C GLY A 406 -12.27 1.46 -16.12
N ALA A 407 -11.00 1.16 -15.83
CA ALA A 407 -10.56 0.28 -14.77
C ALA A 407 -10.43 0.98 -13.41
N TRP A 408 -10.41 2.33 -13.37
CA TRP A 408 -10.19 3.10 -12.15
C TRP A 408 -11.21 2.79 -11.06
N ARG A 409 -10.72 2.33 -9.91
CA ARG A 409 -11.51 2.00 -8.71
C ARG A 409 -11.29 3.00 -7.56
N GLY A 410 -10.39 3.98 -7.74
CA GLY A 410 -10.11 5.01 -6.77
C GLY A 410 -11.21 6.07 -6.65
N ASP A 411 -10.87 7.22 -6.08
CA ASP A 411 -11.82 8.30 -5.83
C ASP A 411 -12.37 8.95 -7.10
N ALA A 412 -13.55 9.56 -6.97
CA ALA A 412 -14.24 10.23 -8.06
C ALA A 412 -13.48 11.45 -8.61
N GLY A 413 -12.82 12.22 -7.73
CA GLY A 413 -12.09 13.41 -8.12
C GLY A 413 -10.87 13.11 -8.99
N THR A 414 -10.14 12.03 -8.71
CA THR A 414 -9.04 11.58 -9.57
C THR A 414 -9.56 10.97 -10.86
N ARG A 415 -10.70 10.27 -10.83
CA ARG A 415 -11.36 9.80 -12.05
C ARG A 415 -11.75 10.95 -12.97
N GLU A 416 -12.29 12.03 -12.43
CA GLU A 416 -12.60 13.25 -13.18
C GLU A 416 -11.34 13.90 -13.74
N ALA A 417 -10.27 14.03 -12.93
CA ALA A 417 -8.99 14.56 -13.39
C ALA A 417 -8.36 13.70 -14.49
N LEU A 418 -8.46 12.38 -14.38
CA LEU A 418 -8.03 11.44 -15.41
C LEU A 418 -8.88 11.59 -16.68
N ALA A 419 -10.19 11.67 -16.55
CA ALA A 419 -11.09 11.90 -17.67
C ALA A 419 -10.81 13.25 -18.37
N ALA A 420 -10.52 14.31 -17.62
CA ALA A 420 -10.13 15.61 -18.16
C ALA A 420 -8.77 15.54 -18.88
N ALA A 421 -7.78 14.86 -18.28
CA ALA A 421 -6.46 14.70 -18.86
C ALA A 421 -6.45 13.83 -20.14
N LEU A 422 -7.38 12.89 -20.25
CA LEU A 422 -7.55 12.04 -21.44
C LEU A 422 -8.60 12.58 -22.44
N GLY A 423 -9.33 13.62 -22.06
CA GLY A 423 -10.48 14.14 -22.81
C GLY A 423 -10.21 15.39 -23.67
N LEU A 424 -11.28 16.10 -23.98
CA LEU A 424 -11.29 17.29 -24.85
C LEU A 424 -10.28 18.38 -24.47
N PRO A 425 -10.00 18.71 -23.19
CA PRO A 425 -9.03 19.75 -22.87
C PRO A 425 -7.63 19.46 -23.40
N THR A 426 -7.14 18.23 -23.20
CA THR A 426 -5.83 17.81 -23.71
C THR A 426 -5.83 17.69 -25.22
N LEU A 427 -6.86 17.10 -25.81
CA LEU A 427 -7.00 17.01 -27.26
C LEU A 427 -7.08 18.40 -27.91
N SER A 428 -7.77 19.36 -27.30
CA SER A 428 -7.82 20.76 -27.76
C SER A 428 -6.44 21.42 -27.69
N ALA A 429 -5.68 21.19 -26.62
CA ALA A 429 -4.30 21.69 -26.50
C ALA A 429 -3.39 21.11 -27.60
N LEU A 430 -3.59 19.84 -28.00
CA LEU A 430 -2.86 19.22 -29.11
C LEU A 430 -3.21 19.83 -30.49
N HIS A 431 -4.35 20.49 -30.64
CA HIS A 431 -4.78 21.14 -31.87
C HIS A 431 -4.59 22.68 -31.85
N ALA A 432 -4.20 23.23 -30.71
CA ALA A 432 -3.99 24.66 -30.55
C ALA A 432 -2.86 25.16 -31.47
N PRO A 433 -2.97 26.36 -32.08
CA PRO A 433 -1.88 26.96 -32.85
C PRO A 433 -0.71 27.33 -31.94
N GLY A 434 0.52 27.18 -32.47
CA GLY A 434 1.75 27.44 -31.73
C GLY A 434 2.40 26.17 -31.16
N PRO A 435 3.64 26.26 -30.63
CA PRO A 435 4.38 25.12 -30.13
C PRO A 435 3.74 24.56 -28.85
N LEU A 436 3.69 23.23 -28.75
CA LEU A 436 3.18 22.55 -27.56
C LEU A 436 4.05 22.82 -26.33
N VAL A 437 5.36 22.94 -26.54
CA VAL A 437 6.37 23.26 -25.55
C VAL A 437 7.24 24.39 -26.08
N GLU A 438 7.54 25.40 -25.27
CA GLU A 438 8.43 26.49 -25.68
C GLU A 438 9.89 26.01 -25.62
N ASP A 439 10.56 26.03 -26.77
CA ASP A 439 11.90 25.52 -26.97
C ASP A 439 12.96 26.52 -26.49
N VAL A 440 13.06 26.77 -25.21
CA VAL A 440 14.07 27.66 -24.60
C VAL A 440 15.42 26.95 -24.44
N SER A 441 15.42 25.62 -24.21
CA SER A 441 16.61 24.88 -23.82
C SER A 441 17.48 24.40 -25.01
N LEU A 442 16.90 24.19 -26.18
CA LEU A 442 17.65 23.66 -27.33
C LEU A 442 18.70 24.63 -27.86
N ARG A 443 18.55 25.95 -27.68
CA ARG A 443 19.49 26.97 -28.12
C ARG A 443 20.70 27.13 -27.18
N GLU A 444 20.48 27.08 -25.86
CA GLU A 444 21.57 27.26 -24.88
C GLU A 444 22.55 26.09 -24.85
N ASP A 445 22.10 24.89 -25.19
CA ASP A 445 22.90 23.67 -25.11
C ASP A 445 23.70 23.35 -26.40
N ARG A 446 23.53 24.12 -27.49
CA ARG A 446 24.25 23.88 -28.75
C ARG A 446 25.79 23.85 -28.59
N ALA A 447 26.32 24.77 -27.78
CA ALA A 447 27.79 24.84 -27.55
C ALA A 447 28.26 23.62 -26.73
N GLN A 448 27.48 23.16 -25.78
CA GLN A 448 27.81 21.96 -24.99
C GLN A 448 27.67 20.70 -25.85
N LEU A 449 26.66 20.61 -26.70
CA LEU A 449 26.50 19.52 -27.65
C LEU A 449 27.67 19.45 -28.63
N LEU A 450 28.08 20.60 -29.17
CA LEU A 450 29.21 20.68 -30.08
C LEU A 450 30.51 20.22 -29.39
N ALA A 451 30.76 20.67 -28.15
CA ALA A 451 31.91 20.25 -27.36
C ALA A 451 31.92 18.72 -27.14
N ARG A 452 30.77 18.16 -26.78
CA ARG A 452 30.61 16.72 -26.56
C ARG A 452 30.72 15.90 -27.84
N CYS A 453 30.15 16.40 -28.95
CA CYS A 453 30.32 15.79 -30.25
C CYS A 453 31.81 15.77 -30.69
N ARG A 454 32.57 16.85 -30.45
CA ARG A 454 34.01 16.90 -30.71
C ARG A 454 34.76 15.85 -29.89
N GLU A 455 34.46 15.70 -28.62
CA GLU A 455 35.08 14.70 -27.76
C GLU A 455 34.81 13.27 -28.25
N LEU A 456 33.58 12.97 -28.61
CA LEU A 456 33.17 11.64 -29.10
C LEU A 456 33.75 11.34 -30.48
N VAL A 457 33.77 12.31 -31.38
CA VAL A 457 34.41 12.19 -32.69
C VAL A 457 35.91 11.94 -32.52
N ARG A 458 36.55 12.64 -31.58
CA ARG A 458 37.96 12.42 -31.25
C ARG A 458 38.26 11.03 -30.72
N ALA A 459 37.38 10.51 -29.82
CA ALA A 459 37.55 9.19 -29.23
C ALA A 459 37.37 8.05 -30.24
N HIS A 460 36.50 8.23 -31.23
CA HIS A 460 36.15 7.19 -32.21
C HIS A 460 36.91 7.29 -33.54
N LEU A 461 37.64 8.37 -33.76
CA LEU A 461 38.54 8.47 -34.92
C LEU A 461 39.84 7.71 -34.60
N PRO A 462 40.13 6.55 -35.26
CA PRO A 462 41.34 5.80 -35.01
C PRO A 462 42.60 6.66 -35.32
N GLY A 463 43.63 6.52 -34.47
CA GLY A 463 44.87 7.26 -34.58
C GLY A 463 45.78 6.93 -35.79
N GLY A 464 45.35 6.05 -36.69
CA GLY A 464 46.14 5.51 -37.79
C GLY A 464 45.51 5.64 -39.18
N PHE A 465 44.64 6.63 -39.41
CA PHE A 465 44.15 6.87 -40.76
C PHE A 465 45.33 7.36 -41.64
N GLU A 466 45.60 6.67 -42.76
CA GLU A 466 46.52 7.15 -43.79
C GLU A 466 46.08 8.55 -44.22
N GLU A 467 47.06 9.43 -44.44
CA GLU A 467 46.90 10.84 -44.80
C GLU A 467 45.95 11.04 -46.01
N GLY A 468 45.96 10.06 -46.95
CA GLY A 468 45.06 10.00 -48.08
C GLY A 468 43.56 9.76 -47.71
N ALA A 469 43.29 9.00 -46.69
CA ALA A 469 41.90 8.74 -46.22
C ALA A 469 41.34 9.97 -45.49
N ILE A 470 42.17 10.68 -44.73
CA ILE A 470 41.80 11.95 -44.08
C ILE A 470 41.54 13.02 -45.14
N GLN A 471 42.38 13.10 -46.22
CA GLN A 471 42.16 14.02 -47.31
C GLN A 471 40.88 13.72 -48.11
N ALA A 472 40.58 12.46 -48.37
CA ALA A 472 39.33 12.07 -49.05
C ALA A 472 38.12 12.40 -48.21
N LEU A 473 38.18 12.13 -46.91
CA LEU A 473 37.12 12.45 -45.94
C LEU A 473 36.90 13.97 -45.80
N ALA A 474 38.00 14.73 -45.71
CA ALA A 474 37.96 16.19 -45.69
C ALA A 474 37.36 16.75 -46.98
N THR A 475 37.76 16.25 -48.14
CA THR A 475 37.21 16.66 -49.43
C THR A 475 35.71 16.41 -49.50
N LEU A 476 35.27 15.27 -49.02
CA LEU A 476 33.86 14.90 -48.96
C LEU A 476 33.05 15.83 -48.01
N VAL A 477 33.53 16.01 -46.78
CA VAL A 477 32.88 16.85 -45.75
C VAL A 477 32.85 18.32 -46.13
N TYR A 478 33.85 18.81 -46.86
CA TYR A 478 33.90 20.20 -47.33
C TYR A 478 33.25 20.45 -48.70
N SER A 479 33.15 19.42 -49.55
CA SER A 479 32.50 19.53 -50.86
C SER A 479 30.97 19.32 -50.81
N VAL A 480 30.50 18.72 -49.75
CA VAL A 480 29.06 18.50 -49.56
C VAL A 480 28.42 19.78 -49.03
N PRO A 481 27.47 20.43 -49.77
CA PRO A 481 26.77 21.60 -49.27
C PRO A 481 25.95 21.26 -48.03
N ALA A 482 25.60 22.27 -47.24
CA ALA A 482 24.77 22.11 -46.03
C ALA A 482 23.44 21.39 -46.28
N SER A 483 22.98 21.26 -47.53
CA SER A 483 21.86 20.42 -47.95
C SER A 483 22.06 18.92 -47.68
N ALA A 484 23.30 18.46 -47.52
CA ALA A 484 23.59 17.10 -47.11
C ALA A 484 23.44 16.88 -45.59
N ALA A 485 23.28 17.94 -44.78
CA ALA A 485 22.80 17.83 -43.43
C ALA A 485 21.42 17.13 -43.39
N ALA A 486 20.60 17.33 -44.42
CA ALA A 486 19.37 16.58 -44.65
C ALA A 486 19.59 15.06 -44.80
N VAL A 487 20.74 14.65 -45.38
CA VAL A 487 21.11 13.23 -45.55
C VAL A 487 21.35 12.52 -44.22
N VAL A 488 22.04 13.19 -43.28
CA VAL A 488 22.24 12.65 -41.94
C VAL A 488 20.92 12.54 -41.20
N THR A 489 20.00 13.48 -41.39
CA THR A 489 18.65 13.45 -40.83
C THR A 489 17.83 12.30 -41.41
N VAL A 490 17.94 11.98 -42.69
CA VAL A 490 17.25 10.85 -43.34
C VAL A 490 17.82 9.50 -42.91
N ALA A 491 19.14 9.38 -42.79
CA ALA A 491 19.77 8.18 -42.20
C ALA A 491 19.43 7.98 -40.73
N THR A 492 18.86 9.00 -40.05
CA THR A 492 18.40 8.97 -38.67
C THR A 492 16.90 8.64 -38.51
N GLY A 493 16.18 8.31 -39.58
CA GLY A 493 14.82 7.77 -39.52
C GLY A 493 13.70 8.80 -39.52
N GLY A 494 13.90 9.98 -40.02
CA GLY A 494 12.82 10.94 -40.20
C GLY A 494 12.96 11.80 -41.43
N ILE A 495 12.32 11.52 -42.48
CA ILE A 495 11.64 12.36 -43.51
C ILE A 495 11.62 11.61 -44.87
N GLY A 496 10.50 11.79 -45.53
CA GLY A 496 9.94 11.23 -46.74
C GLY A 496 10.82 10.76 -47.91
N HIS A 497 10.22 9.88 -48.69
CA HIS A 497 10.80 9.10 -49.80
C HIS A 497 11.57 9.88 -50.86
N ASP A 498 11.31 11.18 -51.02
CA ASP A 498 11.91 11.98 -52.11
C ASP A 498 13.39 12.39 -51.88
N ALA A 499 13.84 12.42 -50.62
CA ALA A 499 15.23 12.67 -50.29
C ALA A 499 16.13 11.44 -50.54
N VAL A 500 15.56 10.23 -50.54
CA VAL A 500 16.27 8.96 -50.71
C VAL A 500 16.84 8.79 -52.12
N ILE A 501 16.19 9.33 -53.16
CA ILE A 501 16.59 9.17 -54.57
C ILE A 501 17.87 10.00 -54.87
N TRP A 502 18.05 11.17 -54.26
CA TRP A 502 19.25 12.00 -54.44
C TRP A 502 20.49 11.50 -53.66
N VAL A 503 20.26 10.85 -52.54
CA VAL A 503 21.29 10.23 -51.71
C VAL A 503 21.84 8.95 -52.32
N GLY A 504 21.01 8.19 -53.04
CA GLY A 504 21.42 6.93 -53.68
C GLY A 504 22.58 7.05 -54.66
N THR A 505 22.75 8.20 -55.33
CA THR A 505 23.86 8.44 -56.28
C THR A 505 25.16 8.85 -55.62
N LEU A 506 25.15 9.39 -54.41
CA LEU A 506 26.35 9.72 -53.63
C LEU A 506 26.85 8.61 -52.71
N LEU A 507 25.95 7.68 -52.34
CA LEU A 507 26.22 6.57 -51.40
C LEU A 507 26.96 5.37 -52.03
N THR A 508 27.26 5.39 -53.31
CA THR A 508 27.90 4.25 -54.00
C THR A 508 29.41 4.20 -53.84
N THR A 509 30.04 5.07 -53.04
CA THR A 509 31.45 4.98 -52.75
C THR A 509 31.73 4.23 -51.44
N PRO A 510 32.67 3.26 -51.39
CA PRO A 510 33.03 2.51 -50.18
C PRO A 510 33.45 3.41 -48.99
N LEU A 511 33.78 4.66 -49.26
CA LEU A 511 34.15 5.67 -48.26
C LEU A 511 32.91 6.23 -47.53
N MET A 512 31.79 6.38 -48.22
CA MET A 512 30.54 6.83 -47.60
C MET A 512 29.90 5.71 -46.76
N GLU A 513 29.98 4.48 -47.18
CA GLU A 513 29.56 3.34 -46.36
C GLU A 513 30.35 3.30 -45.04
N ARG A 514 31.67 3.46 -45.07
CA ARG A 514 32.48 3.52 -43.85
C ARG A 514 32.22 4.77 -43.01
N PHE A 515 31.89 5.91 -43.62
CA PHE A 515 31.54 7.14 -42.92
C PHE A 515 30.14 7.00 -42.24
N VAL A 516 29.18 6.40 -42.92
CA VAL A 516 27.84 6.11 -42.39
C VAL A 516 27.94 5.04 -41.29
N ASP A 517 28.80 4.03 -41.44
CA ASP A 517 29.04 3.02 -40.41
C ASP A 517 29.75 3.61 -39.18
N LEU A 518 30.75 4.47 -39.38
CA LEU A 518 31.45 5.14 -38.29
C LEU A 518 30.53 6.08 -37.51
N LEU A 519 29.68 6.83 -38.20
CA LEU A 519 28.64 7.66 -37.59
C LEU A 519 27.47 6.82 -37.07
N GLY A 520 27.22 5.65 -37.67
CA GLY A 520 26.03 4.83 -37.40
C GLY A 520 26.08 4.06 -36.10
N THR A 521 27.20 3.55 -35.66
CA THR A 521 27.26 2.55 -34.60
C THR A 521 27.88 3.01 -33.28
N GLY A 522 28.82 3.97 -33.28
CA GLY A 522 29.50 4.41 -32.04
C GLY A 522 29.11 5.83 -31.61
N VAL A 523 29.57 6.82 -32.37
CA VAL A 523 29.43 8.25 -32.02
C VAL A 523 27.96 8.68 -32.01
N ARG A 524 27.20 8.25 -33.02
CA ARG A 524 25.79 8.58 -33.15
C ARG A 524 24.96 8.01 -31.99
N GLY A 525 25.16 6.73 -31.68
CA GLY A 525 24.39 6.07 -30.61
C GLY A 525 24.57 6.77 -29.26
N GLU A 526 25.79 7.20 -28.96
CA GLU A 526 26.11 7.87 -27.70
C GLU A 526 25.67 9.34 -27.68
N VAL A 527 25.84 10.10 -28.76
CA VAL A 527 25.32 11.47 -28.88
C VAL A 527 23.81 11.50 -28.77
N VAL A 528 23.16 10.63 -29.56
CA VAL A 528 21.69 10.49 -29.55
C VAL A 528 21.18 10.09 -28.18
N ARG A 529 21.81 9.13 -27.52
CA ARG A 529 21.44 8.70 -26.17
C ARG A 529 21.59 9.84 -25.16
N THR A 530 22.75 10.47 -25.10
CA THR A 530 23.01 11.56 -24.15
C THR A 530 22.10 12.77 -24.40
N TRP A 531 21.85 13.11 -25.66
CA TRP A 531 20.93 14.18 -26.03
C TRP A 531 19.49 13.85 -25.66
N SER A 532 19.01 12.66 -25.98
CA SER A 532 17.65 12.24 -25.66
C SER A 532 17.42 12.10 -24.17
N GLU A 533 18.39 11.63 -23.40
CA GLU A 533 18.29 11.54 -21.94
C GLU A 533 18.20 12.94 -21.31
N LYS A 534 19.02 13.88 -21.75
CA LYS A 534 19.05 15.24 -21.21
C LYS A 534 17.80 16.05 -21.61
N HIS A 535 17.54 16.15 -22.91
CA HIS A 535 16.45 16.98 -23.45
C HIS A 535 15.10 16.28 -23.37
N GLY A 536 15.07 14.97 -23.51
CA GLY A 536 13.85 14.19 -23.37
C GLY A 536 13.23 14.34 -21.98
N GLY A 537 14.07 14.32 -20.94
CA GLY A 537 13.63 14.56 -19.57
C GLY A 537 13.10 15.99 -19.34
N SER A 538 13.68 17.00 -20.02
CA SER A 538 13.20 18.40 -19.96
C SER A 538 11.85 18.54 -20.64
N LEU A 539 11.74 18.10 -21.89
CA LEU A 539 10.50 18.12 -22.65
C LEU A 539 9.38 17.33 -21.98
N GLY A 540 9.71 16.16 -21.39
CA GLY A 540 8.77 15.36 -20.62
C GLY A 540 8.23 16.12 -19.42
N ARG A 541 9.07 16.82 -18.64
CA ARG A 541 8.63 17.66 -17.50
C ARG A 541 7.75 18.84 -17.90
N GLU A 542 8.06 19.49 -19.03
CA GLU A 542 7.20 20.58 -19.53
C GLU A 542 5.83 20.07 -19.97
N LEU A 543 5.78 18.93 -20.68
CA LEU A 543 4.52 18.25 -21.00
C LEU A 543 3.74 17.85 -19.74
N GLU A 544 4.46 17.32 -18.74
CA GLU A 544 3.90 16.98 -17.44
C GLU A 544 3.22 18.20 -16.80
N ALA A 545 3.94 19.30 -16.68
CA ALA A 545 3.43 20.53 -16.07
C ALA A 545 2.25 21.11 -16.82
N LYS A 546 2.31 21.15 -18.16
CA LYS A 546 1.32 21.81 -19.00
C LYS A 546 0.03 21.00 -19.18
N LEU A 547 0.11 19.69 -19.31
CA LEU A 547 -1.01 18.84 -19.67
C LEU A 547 -1.51 17.96 -18.54
N PHE A 548 -0.64 17.49 -17.65
CA PHE A 548 -0.97 16.47 -16.67
C PHE A 548 -0.68 16.88 -15.22
N GLY A 549 -0.25 18.13 -14.98
CA GLY A 549 0.18 18.60 -13.65
C GLY A 549 -0.88 18.42 -12.58
N SER A 550 -2.14 18.75 -12.86
CA SER A 550 -3.24 18.60 -11.91
C SER A 550 -3.56 17.14 -11.57
N LEU A 551 -3.49 16.25 -12.56
CA LEU A 551 -3.67 14.81 -12.34
C LEU A 551 -2.54 14.23 -11.51
N LEU A 552 -1.29 14.54 -11.85
CA LEU A 552 -0.12 14.06 -11.12
C LEU A 552 -0.08 14.55 -9.67
N GLN A 553 -0.43 15.82 -9.42
CA GLN A 553 -0.56 16.35 -8.07
C GLN A 553 -1.59 15.58 -7.24
N ARG A 554 -2.74 15.22 -7.83
CA ARG A 554 -3.75 14.40 -7.15
C ARG A 554 -3.23 12.99 -6.86
N LEU A 555 -2.59 12.36 -7.83
CA LEU A 555 -2.00 11.02 -7.65
C LEU A 555 -0.89 11.04 -6.57
N ASP A 556 -0.01 12.05 -6.58
CA ASP A 556 1.04 12.22 -5.56
C ASP A 556 0.41 12.43 -4.17
N ALA A 557 -0.65 13.25 -4.07
CA ALA A 557 -1.36 13.48 -2.81
C ALA A 557 -2.02 12.19 -2.27
N GLN A 558 -2.63 11.38 -3.13
CA GLN A 558 -3.24 10.10 -2.72
C GLN A 558 -2.21 9.09 -2.25
N VAL A 559 -1.11 8.94 -2.98
CA VAL A 559 -0.01 8.04 -2.59
C VAL A 559 0.56 8.49 -1.24
N ALA A 560 0.84 9.77 -1.07
CA ALA A 560 1.38 10.32 0.17
C ALA A 560 0.40 10.16 1.35
N ALA A 561 -0.89 10.39 1.14
CA ALA A 561 -1.93 10.22 2.17
C ALA A 561 -2.04 8.75 2.61
N ALA A 562 -2.07 7.80 1.67
CA ALA A 562 -2.14 6.38 1.99
C ALA A 562 -0.87 5.90 2.72
N GLN A 563 0.31 6.29 2.26
CA GLN A 563 1.59 5.96 2.90
C GLN A 563 1.70 6.55 4.31
N SER A 564 1.30 7.81 4.48
CA SER A 564 1.33 8.49 5.79
C SER A 564 0.37 7.84 6.79
N ALA A 565 -0.86 7.53 6.36
CA ALA A 565 -1.84 6.85 7.21
C ALA A 565 -1.39 5.43 7.57
N ALA A 566 -0.93 4.64 6.61
CA ALA A 566 -0.40 3.30 6.86
C ALA A 566 0.78 3.32 7.84
N ALA A 567 1.73 4.26 7.67
CA ALA A 567 2.86 4.42 8.57
C ALA A 567 2.44 4.81 9.99
N ALA A 568 1.38 5.62 10.15
CA ALA A 568 0.83 5.96 11.47
C ALA A 568 0.24 4.71 12.15
N PHE A 569 -0.52 3.89 11.43
CA PHE A 569 -1.09 2.65 11.96
C PHE A 569 0.00 1.63 12.34
N SER A 570 1.01 1.43 11.50
CA SER A 570 2.14 0.52 11.80
C SER A 570 2.97 0.98 12.98
N ARG A 571 3.24 2.29 13.13
CA ARG A 571 3.94 2.80 14.31
C ARG A 571 3.14 2.55 15.59
N ALA A 572 1.83 2.76 15.55
CA ALA A 572 0.97 2.50 16.69
C ALA A 572 0.93 1.01 17.05
N ALA A 573 0.86 0.12 16.06
CA ALA A 573 0.96 -1.32 16.26
C ALA A 573 2.27 -1.71 16.97
N GLY A 574 3.41 -1.21 16.47
CA GLY A 574 4.73 -1.46 17.09
C GLY A 574 4.84 -0.94 18.53
N GLN A 575 4.21 0.21 18.85
CA GLN A 575 4.17 0.72 20.23
C GLN A 575 3.29 -0.13 21.14
N LEU A 576 2.20 -0.70 20.63
CA LEU A 576 1.35 -1.64 21.39
C LEU A 576 2.11 -2.93 21.69
N GLU A 577 2.92 -3.43 20.79
CA GLU A 577 3.76 -4.61 20.99
C GLU A 577 4.94 -4.33 21.95
N GLY A 578 5.61 -3.20 21.79
CA GLY A 578 6.75 -2.81 22.63
C GLY A 578 6.38 -2.35 24.04
N GLY A 579 5.14 -1.97 24.30
CA GLY A 579 4.65 -1.58 25.63
C GLY A 579 4.55 -2.72 26.66
N HIS A 580 5.05 -3.92 26.31
CA HIS A 580 5.11 -5.13 27.15
C HIS A 580 6.49 -5.34 27.80
N ALA A 581 7.53 -4.63 27.36
CA ALA A 581 8.83 -4.63 28.00
C ALA A 581 8.89 -3.54 29.10
#